data_afda572587ca330787afb7d5e347ee9f
#
_entry.id   afda572587ca330787afb7d5e347ee9f
#
_cell.length_a   1.000
_cell.length_b   1.000
_cell.length_c   1.000
_cell.angle_alpha   90.00
_cell.angle_beta   90.00
_cell.angle_gamma   90.00
#
_symmetry.space_group_name_H-M   'P 1'
#
loop_
_entity.id
_entity.type
_entity.pdbx_description
1 polymer ?
#
loop_
_entity_poly.entity_id
_entity_poly.type
_entity_poly.pdbx_seq_one_letter_code
_entity_poly.pdbx_strand_id
1 'polypeptide(L)'
;MRKLKRFLLVLLILIAAFAVYVEIVNRNSKNMTYRQKVLKAVYPAFMWITKLTGKNSKQLAHEKVKPPVSFYDLSAQANNGETVLFEKFRGKKVLIVNTASHCGYTHQYADLQQLAAAYPEKLLVIGFPANDFKEQEIGSDEEIASFCKANYGVSFPLMKKSVVIAQSDQHPVYQWLTDSAKNGWNKKPPSWNFSKYLVNEEGILTHYFDPSVSPMSKDITDAIKQ
;
A
#
# COMPACT_ATOMS: atom_id res chain seq x y z
N MET A 1 15.31 16.96 -43.67
CA MET A 1 13.91 17.36 -43.44
C MET A 1 12.88 16.21 -43.53
N ARG A 2 12.87 15.35 -44.56
CA ARG A 2 11.90 14.23 -44.69
C ARG A 2 12.01 13.20 -43.56
N LYS A 3 13.21 12.80 -43.10
CA LYS A 3 13.41 11.86 -41.99
C LYS A 3 12.88 12.41 -40.67
N LEU A 4 13.11 13.69 -40.37
CA LEU A 4 12.59 14.35 -39.17
C LEU A 4 11.04 14.42 -39.16
N LYS A 5 10.42 14.78 -40.30
CA LYS A 5 8.95 14.79 -40.44
C LYS A 5 8.34 13.39 -40.20
N ARG A 6 8.96 12.32 -40.76
CA ARG A 6 8.54 10.93 -40.51
C ARG A 6 8.69 10.55 -39.06
N PHE A 7 9.82 10.90 -38.42
CA PHE A 7 10.04 10.64 -36.99
C PHE A 7 8.97 11.33 -36.12
N LEU A 8 8.71 12.62 -36.37
CA LEU A 8 7.67 13.37 -35.65
C LEU A 8 6.27 12.78 -35.85
N LEU A 9 5.95 12.34 -37.05
CA LEU A 9 4.66 11.68 -37.34
C LEU A 9 4.52 10.36 -36.56
N VAL A 10 5.55 9.52 -36.56
CA VAL A 10 5.56 8.26 -35.78
C VAL A 10 5.41 8.55 -34.30
N LEU A 11 6.12 9.54 -33.78
CA LEU A 11 6.02 9.94 -32.37
C LEU A 11 4.60 10.41 -32.00
N LEU A 12 3.96 11.20 -32.84
CA LEU A 12 2.58 11.64 -32.65
C LEU A 12 1.59 10.48 -32.65
N ILE A 13 1.78 9.49 -33.55
CA ILE A 13 0.94 8.29 -33.59
C ILE A 13 1.11 7.47 -32.31
N LEU A 14 2.35 7.32 -31.78
CA LEU A 14 2.60 6.61 -30.55
C LEU A 14 1.99 7.31 -29.33
N ILE A 15 2.09 8.67 -29.27
CA ILE A 15 1.45 9.45 -28.20
C ILE A 15 -0.08 9.30 -28.26
N ALA A 16 -0.68 9.39 -29.45
CA ALA A 16 -2.11 9.21 -29.61
C ALA A 16 -2.57 7.78 -29.22
N ALA A 17 -1.84 6.76 -29.68
CA ALA A 17 -2.11 5.37 -29.29
C ALA A 17 -2.00 5.15 -27.78
N PHE A 18 -0.99 5.73 -27.13
CA PHE A 18 -0.85 5.68 -25.68
C PHE A 18 -2.00 6.39 -24.94
N ALA A 19 -2.42 7.56 -25.41
CA ALA A 19 -3.56 8.27 -24.83
C ALA A 19 -4.87 7.44 -24.93
N VAL A 20 -5.11 6.81 -26.08
CA VAL A 20 -6.25 5.91 -26.27
C VAL A 20 -6.15 4.70 -25.32
N TYR A 21 -4.97 4.09 -25.20
CA TYR A 21 -4.74 2.99 -24.26
C TYR A 21 -5.05 3.40 -22.82
N VAL A 22 -4.58 4.59 -22.37
CA VAL A 22 -4.87 5.11 -21.03
C VAL A 22 -6.39 5.23 -20.81
N GLU A 23 -7.15 5.74 -21.77
CA GLU A 23 -8.61 5.86 -21.62
C GLU A 23 -9.31 4.50 -21.62
N ILE A 24 -8.87 3.54 -22.45
CA ILE A 24 -9.44 2.17 -22.47
C ILE A 24 -9.25 1.49 -21.10
N VAL A 25 -8.03 1.54 -20.54
CA VAL A 25 -7.73 0.92 -19.23
C VAL A 25 -8.53 1.58 -18.11
N ASN A 26 -8.86 2.85 -18.25
CA ASN A 26 -9.55 3.64 -17.23
C ASN A 26 -11.04 3.87 -17.49
N ARG A 27 -11.65 3.19 -18.46
CA ARG A 27 -13.07 3.41 -18.85
C ARG A 27 -14.06 3.32 -17.67
N ASN A 28 -13.75 2.53 -16.65
CA ASN A 28 -14.57 2.35 -15.45
C ASN A 28 -14.06 3.14 -14.24
N SER A 29 -12.98 3.93 -14.38
CA SER A 29 -12.43 4.72 -13.29
C SER A 29 -13.30 5.95 -13.00
N LYS A 30 -13.52 6.24 -11.71
CA LYS A 30 -14.35 7.36 -11.25
C LYS A 30 -13.49 8.43 -10.58
N ASN A 31 -13.69 9.68 -10.97
CA ASN A 31 -13.04 10.85 -10.35
C ASN A 31 -11.50 10.76 -10.29
N MET A 32 -10.87 10.03 -11.22
CA MET A 32 -9.42 9.99 -11.36
C MET A 32 -8.92 11.19 -12.16
N THR A 33 -7.87 11.85 -11.65
CA THR A 33 -7.08 12.81 -12.43
C THR A 33 -6.38 12.10 -13.59
N TYR A 34 -6.02 12.82 -14.64
CA TYR A 34 -5.29 12.24 -15.77
C TYR A 34 -3.96 11.58 -15.32
N ARG A 35 -3.27 12.20 -14.35
CA ARG A 35 -2.05 11.63 -13.74
C ARG A 35 -2.32 10.27 -13.11
N GLN A 36 -3.39 10.11 -12.35
CA GLN A 36 -3.77 8.82 -11.73
C GLN A 36 -4.11 7.78 -12.80
N LYS A 37 -4.82 8.17 -13.87
CA LYS A 37 -5.12 7.28 -15.00
C LYS A 37 -3.85 6.78 -15.68
N VAL A 38 -2.88 7.66 -15.94
CA VAL A 38 -1.58 7.29 -16.53
C VAL A 38 -0.82 6.34 -15.60
N LEU A 39 -0.71 6.67 -14.30
CA LEU A 39 -0.03 5.82 -13.32
C LEU A 39 -0.65 4.40 -13.27
N LYS A 40 -1.97 4.30 -13.29
CA LYS A 40 -2.68 3.01 -13.35
C LYS A 40 -2.37 2.23 -14.62
N ALA A 41 -2.37 2.90 -15.78
CA ALA A 41 -2.10 2.25 -17.08
C ALA A 41 -0.65 1.75 -17.19
N VAL A 42 0.33 2.46 -16.63
CA VAL A 42 1.75 2.05 -16.66
C VAL A 42 2.17 1.14 -15.50
N TYR A 43 1.30 0.92 -14.52
CA TYR A 43 1.61 0.14 -13.32
C TYR A 43 2.22 -1.26 -13.60
N PRO A 44 1.70 -2.08 -14.54
CA PRO A 44 2.30 -3.40 -14.81
C PRO A 44 3.75 -3.30 -15.29
N ALA A 45 4.05 -2.35 -16.19
CA ALA A 45 5.41 -2.10 -16.68
C ALA A 45 6.31 -1.55 -15.56
N PHE A 46 5.79 -0.66 -14.72
CA PHE A 46 6.50 -0.13 -13.56
C PHE A 46 6.88 -1.25 -12.57
N MET A 47 5.97 -2.15 -12.23
CA MET A 47 6.25 -3.30 -11.36
C MET A 47 7.27 -4.26 -11.96
N TRP A 48 7.21 -4.50 -13.27
CA TRP A 48 8.20 -5.31 -13.97
C TRP A 48 9.61 -4.70 -13.90
N ILE A 49 9.73 -3.39 -14.12
CA ILE A 49 11.02 -2.68 -14.02
C ILE A 49 11.55 -2.72 -12.59
N THR A 50 10.71 -2.48 -11.57
CA THR A 50 11.14 -2.54 -10.17
C THR A 50 11.62 -3.93 -9.77
N LYS A 51 10.97 -4.97 -10.28
CA LYS A 51 11.40 -6.36 -10.08
C LYS A 51 12.76 -6.64 -10.71
N LEU A 52 13.01 -6.16 -11.94
CA LEU A 52 14.29 -6.33 -12.63
C LEU A 52 15.44 -5.57 -11.96
N THR A 53 15.16 -4.37 -11.46
CA THR A 53 16.17 -3.49 -10.86
C THR A 53 16.40 -3.75 -9.37
N GLY A 54 15.54 -4.55 -8.73
CA GLY A 54 15.52 -4.75 -7.28
C GLY A 54 15.20 -3.47 -6.47
N LYS A 55 14.73 -2.41 -7.12
CA LYS A 55 14.42 -1.14 -6.45
C LYS A 55 13.17 -1.27 -5.57
N ASN A 56 13.29 -0.83 -4.31
CA ASN A 56 12.21 -0.90 -3.31
C ASN A 56 11.63 -2.33 -3.14
N SER A 57 12.49 -3.38 -3.21
CA SER A 57 12.08 -4.78 -3.14
C SER A 57 12.61 -5.50 -1.89
N LYS A 58 13.13 -4.75 -0.91
CA LYS A 58 13.66 -5.32 0.32
C LYS A 58 12.56 -6.01 1.10
N GLN A 59 12.88 -7.19 1.59
CA GLN A 59 12.05 -7.97 2.50
C GLN A 59 12.87 -8.27 3.74
N LEU A 60 12.25 -8.19 4.89
CA LEU A 60 12.83 -8.58 6.16
C LEU A 60 11.86 -9.54 6.82
N ALA A 61 12.39 -10.63 7.33
CA ALA A 61 11.65 -11.57 8.16
C ALA A 61 12.46 -11.86 9.42
N HIS A 62 11.78 -12.14 10.50
CA HIS A 62 12.42 -12.53 11.74
C HIS A 62 11.64 -13.67 12.37
N GLU A 63 12.36 -14.52 13.10
CA GLU A 63 11.73 -15.53 13.94
C GLU A 63 10.81 -14.90 14.97
N LYS A 64 9.85 -15.68 15.48
CA LYS A 64 8.84 -15.20 16.42
C LYS A 64 9.48 -14.68 17.72
N VAL A 65 9.69 -13.38 17.80
CA VAL A 65 10.13 -12.70 19.03
C VAL A 65 8.92 -12.02 19.64
N LYS A 66 8.59 -12.40 20.88
CA LYS A 66 7.49 -11.75 21.62
C LYS A 66 7.79 -10.27 21.80
N PRO A 67 6.89 -9.38 21.38
CA PRO A 67 7.11 -7.95 21.48
C PRO A 67 7.10 -7.51 22.95
N PRO A 68 8.03 -6.62 23.37
CA PRO A 68 8.01 -6.02 24.72
C PRO A 68 6.74 -5.21 25.01
N VAL A 69 6.16 -4.57 23.98
CA VAL A 69 4.87 -3.89 24.03
C VAL A 69 3.87 -4.66 23.18
N SER A 70 2.73 -5.03 23.76
CA SER A 70 1.72 -5.80 23.06
C SER A 70 1.15 -5.05 21.86
N PHE A 71 1.09 -5.69 20.69
CA PHE A 71 0.39 -5.19 19.52
C PHE A 71 -1.10 -4.93 19.81
N TYR A 72 -1.69 -5.73 20.64
CA TYR A 72 -3.11 -5.69 20.96
C TYR A 72 -3.49 -4.53 21.92
N ASP A 73 -2.52 -3.86 22.53
CA ASP A 73 -2.74 -2.64 23.32
C ASP A 73 -2.85 -1.38 22.44
N LEU A 74 -2.59 -1.54 21.13
CA LEU A 74 -2.69 -0.44 20.18
C LEU A 74 -4.12 -0.19 19.74
N SER A 75 -4.34 1.01 19.23
CA SER A 75 -5.60 1.42 18.60
C SER A 75 -5.33 2.43 17.49
N ALA A 76 -6.30 2.60 16.60
CA ALA A 76 -6.31 3.64 15.60
C ALA A 76 -7.73 4.16 15.37
N GLN A 77 -7.86 5.39 14.89
CA GLN A 77 -9.15 5.88 14.41
C GLN A 77 -9.36 5.46 12.96
N ALA A 78 -10.48 4.84 12.67
CA ALA A 78 -10.92 4.60 11.30
C ALA A 78 -11.33 5.91 10.63
N ASN A 79 -11.33 5.92 9.30
CA ASN A 79 -11.69 7.09 8.50
C ASN A 79 -13.15 7.58 8.71
N ASN A 80 -14.03 6.74 9.29
CA ASN A 80 -15.38 7.10 9.70
C ASN A 80 -15.45 7.68 11.14
N GLY A 81 -14.30 7.84 11.81
CA GLY A 81 -14.17 8.37 13.16
C GLY A 81 -14.28 7.35 14.29
N GLU A 82 -14.60 6.09 14.00
CA GLU A 82 -14.66 5.03 15.01
C GLU A 82 -13.27 4.67 15.53
N THR A 83 -13.16 4.41 16.84
CA THR A 83 -11.90 3.88 17.42
C THR A 83 -11.86 2.37 17.23
N VAL A 84 -10.82 1.90 16.55
CA VAL A 84 -10.54 0.49 16.31
C VAL A 84 -9.50 0.02 17.32
N LEU A 85 -9.92 -0.80 18.28
CA LEU A 85 -9.03 -1.46 19.24
C LEU A 85 -8.41 -2.71 18.60
N PHE A 86 -7.08 -2.85 18.65
CA PHE A 86 -6.38 -3.98 18.01
C PHE A 86 -6.54 -5.29 18.77
N GLU A 87 -7.01 -5.25 20.01
CA GLU A 87 -7.48 -6.41 20.75
C GLU A 87 -8.46 -7.28 19.95
N LYS A 88 -9.32 -6.66 19.13
CA LYS A 88 -10.31 -7.35 18.27
C LYS A 88 -9.69 -8.21 17.16
N PHE A 89 -8.38 -8.07 16.92
CA PHE A 89 -7.67 -8.78 15.86
C PHE A 89 -6.98 -10.07 16.33
N ARG A 90 -7.11 -10.42 17.61
CA ARG A 90 -6.54 -11.68 18.14
C ARG A 90 -6.97 -12.88 17.31
N GLY A 91 -6.01 -13.76 17.03
CA GLY A 91 -6.23 -14.96 16.24
C GLY A 91 -6.27 -14.75 14.73
N LYS A 92 -6.06 -13.50 14.25
CA LYS A 92 -5.89 -13.20 12.81
C LYS A 92 -4.52 -12.58 12.54
N LYS A 93 -3.96 -12.87 11.38
CA LYS A 93 -2.83 -12.12 10.85
C LYS A 93 -3.30 -10.72 10.45
N VAL A 94 -2.45 -9.73 10.66
CA VAL A 94 -2.75 -8.34 10.30
C VAL A 94 -1.67 -7.82 9.36
N LEU A 95 -2.06 -7.42 8.14
CA LEU A 95 -1.20 -6.75 7.18
C LEU A 95 -1.46 -5.24 7.23
N ILE A 96 -0.51 -4.50 7.80
CA ILE A 96 -0.57 -3.04 7.92
C ILE A 96 0.17 -2.42 6.73
N VAL A 97 -0.48 -1.49 6.04
CA VAL A 97 0.05 -0.87 4.82
C VAL A 97 -0.16 0.64 4.88
N ASN A 98 0.90 1.43 4.68
CA ASN A 98 0.72 2.87 4.44
C ASN A 98 0.38 3.13 2.98
N THR A 99 -0.63 3.91 2.72
CA THR A 99 -1.25 4.03 1.40
C THR A 99 -1.31 5.48 0.90
N ALA A 100 -1.47 5.66 -0.41
CA ALA A 100 -1.69 6.97 -1.00
C ALA A 100 -2.40 6.89 -2.37
N SER A 101 -3.28 7.86 -2.66
CA SER A 101 -4.13 7.90 -3.85
C SER A 101 -3.42 8.41 -5.12
N HIS A 102 -2.27 9.08 -4.99
CA HIS A 102 -1.54 9.70 -6.10
C HIS A 102 -0.14 9.12 -6.32
N CYS A 103 0.10 7.91 -5.83
CA CYS A 103 1.38 7.19 -5.91
C CYS A 103 1.47 6.30 -7.16
N GLY A 104 2.69 6.01 -7.62
CA GLY A 104 2.92 4.98 -8.66
C GLY A 104 2.47 3.58 -8.24
N TYR A 105 2.42 3.31 -6.94
CA TYR A 105 1.96 2.03 -6.37
C TYR A 105 0.46 1.99 -6.03
N THR A 106 -0.32 3.05 -6.30
CA THR A 106 -1.76 3.13 -5.92
C THR A 106 -2.59 1.94 -6.43
N HIS A 107 -2.21 1.36 -7.57
CA HIS A 107 -2.91 0.19 -8.10
C HIS A 107 -2.84 -1.04 -7.17
N GLN A 108 -1.91 -1.08 -6.22
CA GLN A 108 -1.86 -2.14 -5.20
C GLN A 108 -3.10 -2.19 -4.30
N TYR A 109 -3.94 -1.16 -4.27
CA TYR A 109 -5.25 -1.28 -3.62
C TYR A 109 -6.08 -2.44 -4.16
N ALA A 110 -6.05 -2.68 -5.49
CA ALA A 110 -6.73 -3.83 -6.09
C ALA A 110 -6.15 -5.17 -5.61
N ASP A 111 -4.82 -5.28 -5.58
CA ASP A 111 -4.12 -6.48 -5.12
C ASP A 111 -4.38 -6.73 -3.61
N LEU A 112 -4.38 -5.67 -2.78
CA LEU A 112 -4.69 -5.75 -1.36
C LEU A 112 -6.14 -6.18 -1.12
N GLN A 113 -7.08 -5.67 -1.92
CA GLN A 113 -8.48 -6.09 -1.85
C GLN A 113 -8.64 -7.56 -2.24
N GLN A 114 -7.96 -7.98 -3.31
CA GLN A 114 -7.95 -9.39 -3.71
C GLN A 114 -7.35 -10.29 -2.62
N LEU A 115 -6.25 -9.86 -2.00
CA LEU A 115 -5.61 -10.59 -0.91
C LEU A 115 -6.54 -10.72 0.30
N ALA A 116 -7.19 -9.62 0.72
CA ALA A 116 -8.16 -9.63 1.81
C ALA A 116 -9.35 -10.58 1.52
N ALA A 117 -9.85 -10.57 0.29
CA ALA A 117 -10.93 -11.46 -0.13
C ALA A 117 -10.52 -12.94 -0.23
N ALA A 118 -9.24 -13.22 -0.52
CA ALA A 118 -8.72 -14.59 -0.59
C ALA A 118 -8.52 -15.25 0.78
N TYR A 119 -8.35 -14.47 1.86
CA TYR A 119 -8.07 -14.98 3.20
C TYR A 119 -8.97 -14.35 4.29
N PRO A 120 -10.30 -14.32 4.15
CA PRO A 120 -11.21 -13.51 4.99
C PRO A 120 -11.17 -13.92 6.48
N GLU A 121 -10.93 -15.21 6.77
CA GLU A 121 -10.87 -15.73 8.13
C GLU A 121 -9.48 -15.63 8.77
N LYS A 122 -8.43 -15.55 7.96
CA LYS A 122 -7.04 -15.62 8.43
C LYS A 122 -6.30 -14.28 8.43
N LEU A 123 -6.70 -13.37 7.56
CA LEU A 123 -5.99 -12.11 7.32
C LEU A 123 -6.93 -10.91 7.43
N LEU A 124 -6.48 -9.92 8.16
CA LEU A 124 -7.03 -8.56 8.12
C LEU A 124 -6.01 -7.64 7.44
N VAL A 125 -6.42 -6.95 6.40
CA VAL A 125 -5.65 -5.85 5.80
C VAL A 125 -6.12 -4.54 6.42
N ILE A 126 -5.18 -3.66 6.82
CA ILE A 126 -5.47 -2.33 7.35
C ILE A 126 -4.65 -1.31 6.57
N GLY A 127 -5.33 -0.35 5.95
CA GLY A 127 -4.70 0.76 5.24
C GLY A 127 -4.56 2.00 6.13
N PHE A 128 -3.39 2.61 6.12
CA PHE A 128 -3.11 3.90 6.75
C PHE A 128 -2.78 4.92 5.66
N PRO A 129 -3.73 5.74 5.22
CA PRO A 129 -3.45 6.84 4.30
C PRO A 129 -2.38 7.77 4.89
N ALA A 130 -1.35 8.11 4.10
CA ALA A 130 -0.21 8.90 4.55
C ALA A 130 0.27 9.90 3.50
N ASN A 131 0.45 11.15 3.93
CA ASN A 131 0.90 12.22 3.03
C ASN A 131 2.41 12.50 3.10
N ASP A 132 3.16 11.69 3.86
CA ASP A 132 4.58 11.91 4.16
C ASP A 132 5.49 11.77 2.93
N PHE A 133 5.05 11.07 1.90
CA PHE A 133 5.85 10.79 0.72
C PHE A 133 5.42 11.65 -0.47
N LYS A 134 6.04 12.83 -0.59
CA LYS A 134 5.80 13.81 -1.68
C LYS A 134 4.34 14.23 -1.82
N GLU A 135 3.64 14.39 -0.71
CA GLU A 135 2.26 14.87 -0.67
C GLU A 135 1.34 14.10 -1.64
N GLN A 136 1.45 12.76 -1.62
CA GLN A 136 0.68 11.90 -2.52
C GLN A 136 -0.67 11.46 -1.95
N GLU A 137 -1.08 12.01 -0.78
CA GLU A 137 -2.39 11.77 -0.15
C GLU A 137 -3.00 13.05 0.37
N ILE A 138 -3.38 13.95 -0.53
CA ILE A 138 -3.86 15.31 -0.20
C ILE A 138 -5.34 15.36 0.20
N GLY A 139 -6.16 14.36 -0.18
CA GLY A 139 -7.60 14.32 0.08
C GLY A 139 -7.97 14.28 1.56
N SER A 140 -9.24 14.56 1.88
CA SER A 140 -9.83 14.28 3.18
C SER A 140 -10.02 12.76 3.37
N ASP A 141 -10.29 12.32 4.60
CA ASP A 141 -10.53 10.89 4.89
C ASP A 141 -11.72 10.35 4.08
N GLU A 142 -12.78 11.15 3.88
CA GLU A 142 -13.97 10.81 3.10
C GLU A 142 -13.65 10.71 1.59
N GLU A 143 -12.86 11.64 1.07
CA GLU A 143 -12.42 11.63 -0.34
C GLU A 143 -11.55 10.40 -0.62
N ILE A 144 -10.62 10.07 0.28
CA ILE A 144 -9.76 8.90 0.20
C ILE A 144 -10.61 7.61 0.20
N ALA A 145 -11.55 7.49 1.14
CA ALA A 145 -12.44 6.33 1.23
C ALA A 145 -13.28 6.16 -0.05
N SER A 146 -13.87 7.26 -0.53
CA SER A 146 -14.67 7.28 -1.76
C SER A 146 -13.83 6.87 -2.97
N PHE A 147 -12.63 7.41 -3.11
CA PHE A 147 -11.68 7.07 -4.18
C PHE A 147 -11.31 5.58 -4.17
N CYS A 148 -10.93 5.05 -3.00
CA CYS A 148 -10.53 3.66 -2.83
C CYS A 148 -11.68 2.69 -3.15
N LYS A 149 -12.88 2.97 -2.63
CA LYS A 149 -14.08 2.17 -2.89
C LYS A 149 -14.48 2.21 -4.37
N ALA A 150 -14.54 3.41 -4.96
CA ALA A 150 -15.05 3.59 -6.33
C ALA A 150 -14.12 3.03 -7.41
N ASN A 151 -12.79 3.03 -7.19
CA ASN A 151 -11.81 2.68 -8.21
C ASN A 151 -11.16 1.31 -8.00
N TYR A 152 -11.17 0.78 -6.77
CA TYR A 152 -10.48 -0.48 -6.42
C TYR A 152 -11.36 -1.43 -5.61
N GLY A 153 -12.61 -1.04 -5.31
CA GLY A 153 -13.55 -1.86 -4.54
C GLY A 153 -13.09 -2.12 -3.11
N VAL A 154 -12.23 -1.27 -2.55
CA VAL A 154 -11.68 -1.45 -1.20
C VAL A 154 -12.80 -1.56 -0.18
N SER A 155 -12.79 -2.66 0.58
CA SER A 155 -13.71 -2.96 1.67
C SER A 155 -12.99 -3.24 2.99
N PHE A 156 -11.67 -3.39 2.98
CA PHE A 156 -10.88 -3.51 4.20
C PHE A 156 -10.79 -2.15 4.92
N PRO A 157 -10.57 -2.13 6.25
CA PRO A 157 -10.50 -0.91 7.04
C PRO A 157 -9.43 0.06 6.56
N LEU A 158 -9.82 1.32 6.36
CA LEU A 158 -8.92 2.44 6.19
C LEU A 158 -8.95 3.27 7.48
N MET A 159 -7.77 3.56 8.02
CA MET A 159 -7.62 4.45 9.17
C MET A 159 -7.65 5.91 8.71
N LYS A 160 -7.79 6.83 9.65
CA LYS A 160 -7.58 8.26 9.41
C LYS A 160 -6.19 8.51 8.83
N LYS A 161 -6.10 9.50 7.96
CA LYS A 161 -4.81 9.95 7.42
C LYS A 161 -3.84 10.25 8.57
N SER A 162 -2.67 9.61 8.53
CA SER A 162 -1.73 9.56 9.64
C SER A 162 -0.30 9.82 9.19
N VAL A 163 0.51 10.30 10.12
CA VAL A 163 1.96 10.40 9.96
C VAL A 163 2.58 9.03 10.22
N VAL A 164 3.33 8.50 9.24
CA VAL A 164 3.91 7.16 9.32
C VAL A 164 5.45 7.16 9.40
N ILE A 165 6.08 8.29 9.14
CA ILE A 165 7.54 8.48 9.27
C ILE A 165 7.92 8.90 10.69
N ALA A 166 9.19 8.71 11.06
CA ALA A 166 9.70 9.06 12.38
C ALA A 166 9.77 10.59 12.58
N GLN A 167 8.80 11.13 13.30
CA GLN A 167 8.72 12.51 13.75
C GLN A 167 7.81 12.62 14.98
N SER A 168 7.68 13.81 15.56
CA SER A 168 7.03 14.01 16.87
C SER A 168 5.57 13.55 16.94
N ASP A 169 4.83 13.62 15.82
CA ASP A 169 3.43 13.23 15.68
C ASP A 169 3.24 11.89 14.95
N GLN A 170 4.30 11.08 14.84
CA GLN A 170 4.19 9.74 14.27
C GLN A 170 3.11 8.93 14.98
N HIS A 171 2.21 8.32 14.18
CA HIS A 171 1.12 7.51 14.71
C HIS A 171 1.64 6.35 15.59
N PRO A 172 1.04 6.07 16.76
CA PRO A 172 1.51 5.06 17.72
C PRO A 172 1.72 3.67 17.12
N VAL A 173 0.88 3.25 16.16
CA VAL A 173 1.04 1.99 15.43
C VAL A 173 2.36 1.97 14.67
N TYR A 174 2.72 3.07 13.99
CA TYR A 174 3.98 3.14 13.25
C TYR A 174 5.20 3.32 14.17
N GLN A 175 5.04 3.98 15.32
CA GLN A 175 6.08 3.93 16.36
C GLN A 175 6.35 2.50 16.81
N TRP A 176 5.30 1.69 17.02
CA TRP A 176 5.45 0.28 17.36
C TRP A 176 6.12 -0.51 16.24
N LEU A 177 5.67 -0.34 15.00
CA LEU A 177 6.19 -1.07 13.84
C LEU A 177 7.66 -0.79 13.54
N THR A 178 8.19 0.37 13.95
CA THR A 178 9.53 0.85 13.57
C THR A 178 10.51 0.98 14.74
N ASP A 179 10.09 0.57 15.94
CA ASP A 179 10.92 0.59 17.16
C ASP A 179 11.10 -0.82 17.71
N SER A 180 12.33 -1.34 17.61
CA SER A 180 12.64 -2.69 18.11
C SER A 180 12.47 -2.82 19.64
N ALA A 181 12.53 -1.74 20.40
CA ALA A 181 12.23 -1.75 21.84
C ALA A 181 10.74 -2.01 22.11
N LYS A 182 9.86 -1.79 21.14
CA LYS A 182 8.42 -2.04 21.23
C LYS A 182 8.02 -3.35 20.55
N ASN A 183 8.48 -3.59 19.31
CA ASN A 183 8.07 -4.74 18.50
C ASN A 183 8.99 -5.97 18.59
N GLY A 184 10.16 -5.84 19.25
CA GLY A 184 11.11 -6.92 19.50
C GLY A 184 12.29 -6.97 18.51
N TRP A 185 12.18 -6.49 17.27
CA TRP A 185 13.28 -6.62 16.30
C TRP A 185 13.36 -5.54 15.22
N ASN A 186 12.22 -5.08 14.69
CA ASN A 186 12.22 -4.26 13.48
C ASN A 186 12.49 -2.77 13.80
N LYS A 187 13.44 -2.20 13.06
CA LYS A 187 13.77 -0.76 13.06
C LYS A 187 13.51 -0.13 11.67
N LYS A 188 13.01 -0.92 10.70
CA LYS A 188 12.85 -0.45 9.33
C LYS A 188 11.58 0.39 9.21
N PRO A 189 11.68 1.71 8.94
CA PRO A 189 10.53 2.55 8.65
C PRO A 189 9.98 2.27 7.25
N PRO A 190 8.76 2.74 6.92
CA PRO A 190 8.26 2.74 5.56
C PRO A 190 9.27 3.43 4.64
N SER A 191 9.69 2.74 3.57
CA SER A 191 10.63 3.31 2.60
C SER A 191 9.91 4.23 1.59
N TRP A 192 8.61 4.04 1.42
CA TRP A 192 7.71 4.78 0.55
C TRP A 192 6.25 4.39 0.84
N ASN A 193 5.28 5.00 0.13
CA ASN A 193 3.90 4.51 0.16
C ASN A 193 3.84 3.04 -0.28
N PHE A 194 2.93 2.29 0.32
CA PHE A 194 2.73 0.86 0.14
C PHE A 194 3.86 -0.02 0.70
N SER A 195 4.59 0.44 1.73
CA SER A 195 5.35 -0.45 2.60
C SER A 195 4.38 -1.28 3.46
N LYS A 196 4.72 -2.54 3.71
CA LYS A 196 3.83 -3.49 4.36
C LYS A 196 4.50 -4.16 5.55
N TYR A 197 3.74 -4.37 6.61
CA TYR A 197 4.16 -5.05 7.84
C TYR A 197 3.17 -6.15 8.16
N LEU A 198 3.64 -7.36 8.36
CA LEU A 198 2.80 -8.51 8.70
C LEU A 198 2.99 -8.85 10.19
N VAL A 199 1.89 -8.82 10.92
CA VAL A 199 1.79 -9.26 12.31
C VAL A 199 1.02 -10.58 12.31
N ASN A 200 1.50 -11.58 13.05
CA ASN A 200 0.87 -12.90 13.14
C ASN A 200 -0.30 -12.93 14.13
N GLU A 201 -0.94 -14.09 14.27
CA GLU A 201 -2.10 -14.32 15.13
C GLU A 201 -1.83 -14.10 16.62
N GLU A 202 -0.56 -14.12 17.02
CA GLU A 202 -0.10 -13.90 18.40
C GLU A 202 0.27 -12.43 18.68
N GLY A 203 0.11 -11.54 17.67
CA GLY A 203 0.50 -10.14 17.78
C GLY A 203 2.00 -9.89 17.64
N ILE A 204 2.73 -10.80 16.99
CA ILE A 204 4.17 -10.70 16.75
C ILE A 204 4.39 -10.16 15.34
N LEU A 205 5.18 -9.10 15.20
CA LEU A 205 5.65 -8.62 13.91
C LEU A 205 6.61 -9.65 13.30
N THR A 206 6.26 -10.22 12.16
CA THR A 206 7.06 -11.28 11.52
C THR A 206 7.77 -10.81 10.26
N HIS A 207 7.16 -9.91 9.49
CA HIS A 207 7.73 -9.49 8.20
C HIS A 207 7.55 -8.00 7.95
N TYR A 208 8.50 -7.46 7.19
CA TYR A 208 8.43 -6.17 6.51
C TYR A 208 8.66 -6.38 5.01
N PHE A 209 7.88 -5.70 4.18
CA PHE A 209 8.02 -5.73 2.73
C PHE A 209 8.05 -4.32 2.16
N ASP A 210 9.02 -4.04 1.31
CA ASP A 210 9.12 -2.78 0.56
C ASP A 210 7.94 -2.61 -0.45
N PRO A 211 7.69 -1.40 -0.92
CA PRO A 211 6.57 -1.08 -1.83
C PRO A 211 6.46 -1.94 -3.08
N SER A 212 7.58 -2.29 -3.73
CA SER A 212 7.54 -3.07 -4.98
C SER A 212 7.30 -4.58 -4.79
N VAL A 213 7.23 -5.05 -3.55
CA VAL A 213 6.75 -6.41 -3.27
C VAL A 213 5.23 -6.41 -3.42
N SER A 214 4.73 -7.02 -4.51
CA SER A 214 3.29 -7.08 -4.79
C SER A 214 2.55 -7.80 -3.66
N PRO A 215 1.37 -7.31 -3.23
CA PRO A 215 0.52 -8.00 -2.25
C PRO A 215 0.19 -9.44 -2.64
N MET A 216 0.10 -9.73 -3.94
CA MET A 216 -0.18 -11.06 -4.48
C MET A 216 1.09 -11.88 -4.77
N SER A 217 2.27 -11.40 -4.35
CA SER A 217 3.52 -12.14 -4.52
C SER A 217 3.53 -13.42 -3.67
N LYS A 218 4.35 -14.39 -4.11
CA LYS A 218 4.58 -15.61 -3.36
C LYS A 218 5.10 -15.33 -1.94
N ASP A 219 5.98 -14.35 -1.80
CA ASP A 219 6.57 -13.98 -0.52
C ASP A 219 5.51 -13.60 0.53
N ILE A 220 4.52 -12.78 0.15
CA ILE A 220 3.43 -12.38 1.05
C ILE A 220 2.44 -13.52 1.24
N THR A 221 2.02 -14.20 0.18
CA THR A 221 1.02 -15.28 0.29
C THR A 221 1.54 -16.49 1.06
N ASP A 222 2.84 -16.81 0.96
CA ASP A 222 3.45 -17.89 1.74
C ASP A 222 3.58 -17.48 3.22
N ALA A 223 3.96 -16.22 3.52
CA ALA A 223 3.99 -15.71 4.90
C ALA A 223 2.59 -15.70 5.57
N ILE A 224 1.52 -15.53 4.81
CA ILE A 224 0.15 -15.60 5.32
C ILE A 224 -0.27 -17.05 5.60
N LYS A 225 0.26 -18.03 4.86
CA LYS A 225 -0.09 -19.46 5.02
C LYS A 225 0.65 -20.15 6.16
N GLN A 226 1.82 -19.66 6.54
CA GLN A 226 2.60 -20.14 7.68
C GLN A 226 1.87 -19.93 9.01
#